data_00d9392380d37606fd7d68dcb8f627ae
#
_entry.id   00d9392380d37606fd7d68dcb8f627ae
#
_cell.length_a   1.000
_cell.length_b   1.000
_cell.length_c   1.000
_cell.angle_alpha   90.00
_cell.angle_beta   90.00
_cell.angle_gamma   90.00
#
_symmetry.space_group_name_H-M   'P 1'
#
loop_
_entity.id
_entity.type
_entity.pdbx_description
1 polymer ?
#
loop_
_entity_poly.entity_id
_entity_poly.type
_entity_poly.pdbx_seq_one_letter_code
_entity_poly.pdbx_strand_id
1 'polypeptide(L)'
;MPPMSSQRGQATPEYVGAVLLVATLFGALLTIAGPLLPGGMLARTVASKLVCAAKSTGACGEEAVALAAEPDPLQSLYGGELAGMLADNTPTIWFESDDFVSLPVDYRECRERSCADTINRGSVQHTQTGLEPTVFTHVVDCRDTEAAAADGYDCSGERAGNVYLQYWLYYPDSATRGYADKGYHEDDWESYGVKIDPESGVDFARASSHNGYNGRDGDALNDTGWTDGKPGWDTILGELHVAAGSHAGMTQKSEDDDRRLEPSNIRLVPLEPIARAGAAPDFEVAPPWEKGVWADPESTGT
;
A
#
# COMPACT_ATOMS: atom_id res chain seq x y z
N MET A 1 -63.42 45.18 10.73
CA MET A 1 -62.48 44.17 10.21
C MET A 1 -61.10 44.83 10.08
N PRO A 2 -60.12 44.44 10.90
CA PRO A 2 -58.73 44.95 10.77
C PRO A 2 -58.01 44.17 9.69
N PRO A 3 -57.05 44.77 8.98
CA PRO A 3 -56.31 44.12 7.92
C PRO A 3 -55.26 43.19 8.51
N MET A 4 -55.18 41.95 7.99
CA MET A 4 -54.12 40.99 8.32
C MET A 4 -52.80 41.45 7.68
N SER A 5 -51.82 41.82 8.53
CA SER A 5 -50.44 42.08 8.11
C SER A 5 -49.74 40.77 7.71
N SER A 6 -49.33 40.68 6.44
CA SER A 6 -48.56 39.56 5.94
C SER A 6 -47.13 39.65 6.50
N GLN A 7 -46.78 38.77 7.43
CA GLN A 7 -45.37 38.49 7.74
C GLN A 7 -44.76 37.63 6.60
N ARG A 8 -44.18 38.28 5.62
CA ARG A 8 -43.36 37.64 4.60
C ARG A 8 -41.90 37.97 4.88
N GLY A 9 -41.09 36.94 5.16
CA GLY A 9 -39.73 36.90 4.67
C GLY A 9 -38.61 37.45 5.52
N GLN A 10 -38.48 37.05 6.81
CA GLN A 10 -37.26 37.33 7.58
C GLN A 10 -36.40 36.11 7.92
N ALA A 11 -36.81 34.88 7.56
CA ALA A 11 -36.12 33.66 7.97
C ALA A 11 -34.94 33.25 7.02
N THR A 12 -34.87 33.79 5.79
CA THR A 12 -33.92 33.32 4.77
C THR A 12 -32.49 33.78 4.99
N PRO A 13 -32.16 35.05 5.37
CA PRO A 13 -30.79 35.49 5.53
C PRO A 13 -30.09 34.93 6.77
N GLU A 14 -30.83 34.63 7.84
CA GLU A 14 -30.28 34.07 9.07
C GLU A 14 -29.82 32.61 8.87
N TYR A 15 -30.60 31.82 8.11
CA TYR A 15 -30.20 30.44 7.76
C TYR A 15 -28.98 30.39 6.84
N VAL A 16 -28.90 31.29 5.88
CA VAL A 16 -27.72 31.37 4.99
C VAL A 16 -26.47 31.76 5.79
N GLY A 17 -26.57 32.70 6.72
CA GLY A 17 -25.47 33.09 7.60
C GLY A 17 -25.02 31.96 8.52
N ALA A 18 -25.93 31.18 9.09
CA ALA A 18 -25.63 30.05 9.94
C ALA A 18 -24.95 28.90 9.14
N VAL A 19 -25.42 28.59 7.93
CA VAL A 19 -24.82 27.58 7.05
C VAL A 19 -23.42 27.98 6.61
N LEU A 20 -23.20 29.26 6.26
CA LEU A 20 -21.87 29.78 5.89
C LEU A 20 -20.91 29.75 7.10
N LEU A 21 -21.39 30.05 8.31
CA LEU A 21 -20.57 29.99 9.52
C LEU A 21 -20.14 28.55 9.82
N VAL A 22 -21.07 27.60 9.74
CA VAL A 22 -20.79 26.17 9.94
C VAL A 22 -19.82 25.65 8.87
N ALA A 23 -20.00 26.01 7.61
CA ALA A 23 -19.12 25.61 6.53
C ALA A 23 -17.70 26.18 6.68
N THR A 24 -17.57 27.44 7.13
CA THR A 24 -16.25 28.08 7.38
C THR A 24 -15.56 27.49 8.61
N LEU A 25 -16.31 27.19 9.68
CA LEU A 25 -15.76 26.53 10.87
C LEU A 25 -15.30 25.09 10.54
N PHE A 26 -16.07 24.34 9.74
CA PHE A 26 -15.68 23.02 9.30
C PHE A 26 -14.46 23.07 8.36
N GLY A 27 -14.41 24.03 7.45
CA GLY A 27 -13.24 24.24 6.59
C GLY A 27 -11.97 24.59 7.38
N ALA A 28 -12.10 25.44 8.41
CA ALA A 28 -10.99 25.78 9.29
C ALA A 28 -10.53 24.60 10.17
N LEU A 29 -11.47 23.78 10.65
CA LEU A 29 -11.16 22.55 11.39
C LEU A 29 -10.41 21.53 10.53
N LEU A 30 -10.79 21.37 9.25
CA LEU A 30 -10.11 20.48 8.32
C LEU A 30 -8.71 20.96 7.96
N THR A 31 -8.47 22.27 7.92
CA THR A 31 -7.13 22.83 7.68
C THR A 31 -6.22 22.76 8.89
N ILE A 32 -6.76 22.81 10.11
CA ILE A 32 -6.00 22.72 11.35
C ILE A 32 -5.73 21.27 11.76
N ALA A 33 -6.68 20.36 11.48
CA ALA A 33 -6.54 18.95 11.84
C ALA A 33 -5.56 18.19 10.94
N GLY A 34 -5.13 18.78 9.83
CA GLY A 34 -4.17 18.15 8.90
C GLY A 34 -4.62 16.79 8.35
N PRO A 35 -3.75 16.05 7.69
CA PRO A 35 -4.06 14.73 7.11
C PRO A 35 -4.26 13.60 8.16
N LEU A 36 -4.37 13.94 9.44
CA LEU A 36 -4.38 13.01 10.58
C LEU A 36 -5.70 12.25 10.80
N LEU A 37 -6.72 12.44 9.95
CA LEU A 37 -7.97 11.71 10.12
C LEU A 37 -8.17 10.70 8.98
N PRO A 38 -8.34 9.40 9.28
CA PRO A 38 -8.74 8.38 8.29
C PRO A 38 -10.13 8.63 7.69
N GLY A 39 -10.71 9.77 7.95
CA GLY A 39 -11.97 10.27 7.42
C GLY A 39 -11.88 11.23 6.24
N GLY A 40 -10.74 11.35 5.57
CA GLY A 40 -10.55 12.31 4.46
C GLY A 40 -11.60 12.17 3.35
N MET A 41 -11.99 10.95 3.00
CA MET A 41 -13.07 10.71 2.03
C MET A 41 -14.44 11.16 2.57
N LEU A 42 -14.78 10.84 3.81
CA LEU A 42 -16.05 11.23 4.41
C LEU A 42 -16.15 12.75 4.55
N ALA A 43 -15.07 13.41 4.99
CA ALA A 43 -14.99 14.85 5.10
C ALA A 43 -15.13 15.55 3.74
N ARG A 44 -14.48 15.05 2.69
CA ARG A 44 -14.62 15.55 1.31
C ARG A 44 -16.03 15.33 0.77
N THR A 45 -16.64 14.16 0.99
CA THR A 45 -18.02 13.86 0.58
C THR A 45 -19.02 14.78 1.29
N VAL A 46 -18.86 15.01 2.58
CA VAL A 46 -19.72 15.93 3.34
C VAL A 46 -19.51 17.37 2.87
N ALA A 47 -18.27 17.82 2.65
CA ALA A 47 -18.00 19.16 2.15
C ALA A 47 -18.57 19.38 0.75
N SER A 48 -18.45 18.44 -0.17
CA SER A 48 -19.03 18.53 -1.51
C SER A 48 -20.54 18.57 -1.50
N LYS A 49 -21.20 17.77 -0.66
CA LYS A 49 -22.66 17.80 -0.49
C LYS A 49 -23.15 19.11 0.14
N LEU A 50 -22.39 19.69 1.08
CA LEU A 50 -22.71 20.99 1.67
C LEU A 50 -22.57 22.15 0.67
N VAL A 51 -21.50 22.15 -0.14
CA VAL A 51 -21.28 23.14 -1.20
C VAL A 51 -22.37 23.04 -2.26
N CYS A 52 -22.79 21.83 -2.61
CA CYS A 52 -23.86 21.57 -3.54
C CYS A 52 -25.21 22.06 -3.00
N ALA A 53 -25.53 21.76 -1.76
CA ALA A 53 -26.76 22.27 -1.10
C ALA A 53 -26.79 23.80 -1.00
N ALA A 54 -25.62 24.45 -0.79
CA ALA A 54 -25.53 25.89 -0.72
C ALA A 54 -25.71 26.60 -2.08
N LYS A 55 -25.43 25.91 -3.20
CA LYS A 55 -25.56 26.48 -4.55
C LYS A 55 -26.99 26.48 -5.09
N SER A 56 -27.96 25.90 -4.38
CA SER A 56 -29.41 25.92 -4.72
C SER A 56 -29.78 25.48 -6.13
N THR A 57 -28.87 24.86 -6.87
CA THR A 57 -29.12 24.34 -8.20
C THR A 57 -29.49 22.87 -8.05
N GLY A 58 -30.76 22.52 -8.33
CA GLY A 58 -31.32 21.19 -8.12
C GLY A 58 -30.68 20.00 -8.89
N ALA A 59 -29.44 20.13 -9.28
CA ALA A 59 -28.67 19.13 -10.01
C ALA A 59 -27.47 18.62 -9.20
N CYS A 60 -27.74 18.15 -7.96
CA CYS A 60 -26.76 17.45 -7.16
C CYS A 60 -26.93 15.94 -7.31
N GLY A 61 -26.80 15.44 -8.54
CA GLY A 61 -26.79 14.02 -8.85
C GLY A 61 -25.42 13.38 -8.54
N GLU A 62 -25.37 12.07 -8.63
CA GLU A 62 -24.16 11.24 -8.43
C GLU A 62 -22.93 11.70 -9.25
N GLU A 63 -23.12 12.39 -10.36
CA GLU A 63 -22.03 12.98 -11.16
C GLU A 63 -21.21 14.06 -10.45
N ALA A 64 -21.79 14.80 -9.50
CA ALA A 64 -21.04 15.83 -8.74
C ALA A 64 -20.08 15.23 -7.71
N VAL A 65 -20.30 13.98 -7.32
CA VAL A 65 -19.43 13.23 -6.38
C VAL A 65 -18.27 12.59 -7.15
N ALA A 66 -18.49 12.16 -8.38
CA ALA A 66 -17.47 11.57 -9.25
C ALA A 66 -16.38 12.58 -9.67
N LEU A 67 -16.71 13.87 -9.73
CA LEU A 67 -15.78 14.94 -10.10
C LEU A 67 -14.81 15.36 -8.97
N ALA A 68 -15.00 14.85 -7.75
CA ALA A 68 -14.19 15.22 -6.57
C ALA A 68 -13.32 14.08 -6.04
N ALA A 69 -13.43 12.87 -6.56
CA ALA A 69 -12.52 11.80 -6.23
C ALA A 69 -11.26 11.96 -7.08
N GLU A 70 -10.12 12.18 -6.45
CA GLU A 70 -8.84 12.04 -7.14
C GLU A 70 -8.79 10.63 -7.74
N PRO A 71 -8.38 10.48 -9.00
CA PRO A 71 -8.28 9.17 -9.61
C PRO A 71 -7.35 8.30 -8.77
N ASP A 72 -7.73 7.05 -8.57
CA ASP A 72 -6.90 6.07 -7.89
C ASP A 72 -5.51 6.04 -8.56
N PRO A 73 -4.41 6.28 -7.80
CA PRO A 73 -3.07 6.29 -8.35
C PRO A 73 -2.70 5.02 -9.12
N LEU A 74 -3.18 3.86 -8.66
CA LEU A 74 -2.96 2.57 -9.33
C LEU A 74 -3.68 2.52 -10.67
N GLN A 75 -4.97 2.91 -10.69
CA GLN A 75 -5.74 2.96 -11.94
C GLN A 75 -5.18 3.96 -12.94
N SER A 76 -4.66 5.09 -12.43
CA SER A 76 -4.07 6.14 -13.28
C SER A 76 -2.78 5.68 -13.93
N LEU A 77 -1.98 4.85 -13.24
CA LEU A 77 -0.68 4.39 -13.74
C LEU A 77 -0.81 3.09 -14.55
N TYR A 78 -1.48 2.08 -14.00
CA TYR A 78 -1.50 0.72 -14.55
C TYR A 78 -2.75 0.41 -15.36
N GLY A 79 -3.76 1.30 -15.34
CA GLY A 79 -5.08 1.01 -15.91
C GLY A 79 -5.92 0.12 -14.99
N GLY A 80 -7.22 0.00 -15.32
CA GLY A 80 -8.18 -0.67 -14.43
C GLY A 80 -7.92 -2.17 -14.24
N GLU A 81 -7.42 -2.85 -15.27
CA GLU A 81 -7.16 -4.29 -15.23
C GLU A 81 -6.02 -4.63 -14.27
N LEU A 82 -4.83 -4.05 -14.48
CA LEU A 82 -3.66 -4.32 -13.63
C LEU A 82 -3.84 -3.77 -12.21
N ALA A 83 -4.52 -2.63 -12.06
CA ALA A 83 -4.88 -2.12 -10.74
C ALA A 83 -5.84 -3.07 -10.00
N GLY A 84 -6.78 -3.70 -10.71
CA GLY A 84 -7.64 -4.75 -10.17
C GLY A 84 -6.84 -5.97 -9.75
N MET A 85 -5.94 -6.46 -10.60
CA MET A 85 -5.04 -7.58 -10.27
C MET A 85 -4.21 -7.29 -9.01
N LEU A 86 -3.66 -6.07 -8.89
CA LEU A 86 -2.93 -5.65 -7.68
C LEU A 86 -3.81 -5.69 -6.43
N ALA A 87 -5.03 -5.17 -6.50
CA ALA A 87 -5.94 -5.17 -5.37
C ALA A 87 -6.35 -6.59 -4.95
N ASP A 88 -6.67 -7.46 -5.93
CA ASP A 88 -7.13 -8.83 -5.70
C ASP A 88 -6.04 -9.74 -5.16
N ASN A 89 -4.76 -9.46 -5.47
CA ASN A 89 -3.61 -10.24 -5.03
C ASN A 89 -2.81 -9.59 -3.88
N THR A 90 -3.32 -8.53 -3.28
CA THR A 90 -2.71 -7.95 -2.08
C THR A 90 -2.76 -8.98 -0.95
N PRO A 91 -1.60 -9.35 -0.35
CA PRO A 91 -1.59 -10.40 0.67
C PRO A 91 -2.15 -9.89 2.00
N THR A 92 -2.74 -10.80 2.78
CA THR A 92 -2.82 -10.63 4.23
C THR A 92 -1.42 -10.78 4.80
N ILE A 93 -0.93 -9.79 5.54
CA ILE A 93 0.41 -9.83 6.13
C ILE A 93 0.29 -10.31 7.58
N TRP A 94 0.95 -11.42 7.87
CA TRP A 94 1.06 -11.99 9.21
C TRP A 94 2.41 -11.64 9.82
N PHE A 95 2.43 -11.35 11.10
CA PHE A 95 3.63 -11.00 11.85
C PHE A 95 3.84 -12.00 12.98
N GLU A 96 5.07 -12.44 13.17
CA GLU A 96 5.45 -13.21 14.34
C GLU A 96 5.16 -12.42 15.63
N SER A 97 4.74 -13.15 16.66
CA SER A 97 4.50 -12.60 17.99
C SER A 97 5.82 -12.26 18.67
N ASP A 98 6.25 -11.00 18.55
CA ASP A 98 7.41 -10.47 19.26
C ASP A 98 7.21 -9.01 19.63
N ASP A 99 8.09 -8.50 20.52
CA ASP A 99 8.13 -7.09 20.91
C ASP A 99 8.67 -6.18 19.78
N PHE A 100 9.24 -6.77 18.71
CA PHE A 100 9.83 -6.08 17.56
C PHE A 100 9.00 -6.12 16.30
N VAL A 101 7.68 -6.14 16.41
CA VAL A 101 6.81 -6.10 15.23
C VAL A 101 6.71 -4.69 14.70
N SER A 102 7.15 -4.50 13.47
CA SER A 102 7.01 -3.25 12.72
C SER A 102 5.99 -3.39 11.59
N LEU A 103 5.22 -2.35 11.33
CA LEU A 103 4.36 -2.27 10.16
C LEU A 103 5.09 -1.60 9.00
N PRO A 104 4.83 -2.01 7.76
CA PRO A 104 5.37 -1.33 6.60
C PRO A 104 4.79 0.09 6.49
N VAL A 105 5.63 1.07 6.22
CA VAL A 105 5.26 2.49 6.16
C VAL A 105 5.71 3.15 4.87
N ASP A 106 5.14 4.32 4.59
CA ASP A 106 5.65 5.18 3.55
C ASP A 106 6.94 5.86 4.04
N TYR A 107 8.08 5.50 3.46
CA TYR A 107 9.37 6.03 3.83
C TYR A 107 9.45 7.57 3.71
N ARG A 108 8.60 8.17 2.88
CA ARG A 108 8.51 9.62 2.71
C ARG A 108 7.85 10.30 3.91
N GLU A 109 7.03 9.56 4.65
CA GLU A 109 6.32 10.02 5.84
C GLU A 109 7.08 9.65 7.12
N CYS A 110 7.78 8.51 7.13
CA CYS A 110 8.56 8.08 8.27
C CYS A 110 9.74 7.17 7.90
N ARG A 111 10.93 7.53 8.41
CA ARG A 111 12.16 6.73 8.36
C ARG A 111 12.73 6.43 9.74
N GLU A 112 12.03 6.83 10.80
CA GLU A 112 12.44 6.57 12.17
C GLU A 112 11.76 5.30 12.70
N ARG A 113 12.50 4.42 13.36
CA ARG A 113 12.00 3.18 13.95
C ARG A 113 10.70 3.36 14.73
N SER A 114 10.60 4.42 15.53
CA SER A 114 9.46 4.66 16.41
C SER A 114 8.13 4.84 15.70
N CYS A 115 8.11 5.15 14.42
CA CYS A 115 6.87 5.39 13.68
C CYS A 115 6.26 4.14 13.03
N ALA A 116 7.04 3.08 12.85
CA ALA A 116 6.58 1.84 12.25
C ALA A 116 6.04 0.83 13.26
N ASP A 117 6.60 0.82 14.47
CA ASP A 117 6.25 -0.16 15.49
C ASP A 117 4.77 -0.13 15.86
N THR A 118 4.25 -1.29 16.22
CA THR A 118 2.89 -1.42 16.77
C THR A 118 2.89 -2.26 18.03
N ILE A 119 2.02 -1.88 18.97
CA ILE A 119 1.76 -2.65 20.20
C ILE A 119 0.43 -3.42 20.12
N ASN A 120 -0.34 -3.23 19.05
CA ASN A 120 -1.64 -3.88 18.88
C ASN A 120 -1.46 -5.36 18.56
N ARG A 121 -2.38 -6.18 19.07
CA ARG A 121 -2.50 -7.60 18.73
C ARG A 121 -3.69 -7.83 17.81
N GLY A 122 -3.67 -8.94 17.07
CA GLY A 122 -4.69 -9.28 16.09
C GLY A 122 -4.58 -8.42 14.83
N SER A 123 -5.70 -8.03 14.27
CA SER A 123 -5.72 -7.14 13.07
C SER A 123 -5.20 -5.76 13.42
N VAL A 124 -4.27 -5.24 12.62
CA VAL A 124 -3.67 -3.92 12.78
C VAL A 124 -4.09 -3.00 11.63
N GLN A 125 -4.25 -1.71 11.91
CA GLN A 125 -4.80 -0.74 10.96
C GLN A 125 -3.93 0.50 10.79
N HIS A 126 -3.02 0.76 11.73
CA HIS A 126 -2.15 1.93 11.70
C HIS A 126 -0.93 1.70 12.59
N THR A 127 0.13 2.48 12.35
CA THR A 127 1.35 2.52 13.17
C THR A 127 1.10 3.25 14.50
N GLN A 128 2.12 3.29 15.38
CA GLN A 128 2.05 4.08 16.63
C GLN A 128 1.85 5.57 16.40
N THR A 129 2.29 6.10 15.27
CA THR A 129 2.11 7.51 14.89
C THR A 129 0.77 7.78 14.23
N GLY A 130 -0.07 6.78 14.03
CA GLY A 130 -1.34 6.89 13.32
C GLY A 130 -1.20 6.87 11.80
N LEU A 131 0.00 6.62 11.26
CA LEU A 131 0.21 6.45 9.82
C LEU A 131 -0.48 5.18 9.32
N GLU A 132 -1.04 5.25 8.13
CA GLU A 132 -1.64 4.11 7.46
C GLU A 132 -0.55 3.16 6.96
N PRO A 133 -0.65 1.84 7.24
CA PRO A 133 0.29 0.87 6.70
C PRO A 133 0.34 0.97 5.17
N THR A 134 1.55 1.07 4.63
CA THR A 134 1.76 1.32 3.20
C THR A 134 2.60 0.23 2.58
N VAL A 135 2.15 -0.28 1.45
CA VAL A 135 2.88 -1.20 0.60
C VAL A 135 3.02 -0.56 -0.79
N PHE A 136 4.24 -0.52 -1.27
CA PHE A 136 4.51 0.01 -2.59
C PHE A 136 4.32 -1.07 -3.65
N THR A 137 3.89 -0.69 -4.85
CA THR A 137 3.62 -1.63 -5.93
C THR A 137 4.46 -1.35 -7.14
N HIS A 138 4.84 -2.43 -7.84
CA HIS A 138 5.46 -2.40 -9.15
C HIS A 138 4.87 -3.53 -10.01
N VAL A 139 4.68 -3.28 -11.29
CA VAL A 139 4.11 -4.26 -12.22
C VAL A 139 5.03 -4.43 -13.42
N VAL A 140 5.36 -5.69 -13.74
CA VAL A 140 6.00 -6.05 -15.01
C VAL A 140 5.00 -6.87 -15.81
N ASP A 141 4.46 -6.28 -16.87
CA ASP A 141 3.49 -6.95 -17.75
C ASP A 141 4.22 -7.52 -18.96
N CYS A 142 4.49 -8.82 -18.93
CA CYS A 142 5.18 -9.54 -20.00
C CYS A 142 4.24 -10.12 -21.06
N ARG A 143 2.96 -9.75 -21.07
CA ARG A 143 2.01 -10.16 -22.11
C ARG A 143 2.34 -9.47 -23.44
N ASP A 144 2.90 -8.27 -23.41
CA ASP A 144 3.51 -7.57 -24.53
C ASP A 144 5.00 -7.39 -24.29
N THR A 145 5.79 -8.35 -24.78
CA THR A 145 7.25 -8.39 -24.54
C THR A 145 8.00 -7.25 -25.23
N GLU A 146 7.45 -6.68 -26.30
CA GLU A 146 8.07 -5.56 -27.02
C GLU A 146 7.88 -4.26 -26.23
N ALA A 147 6.66 -4.01 -25.74
CA ALA A 147 6.39 -2.87 -24.87
C ALA A 147 7.19 -2.94 -23.57
N ALA A 148 7.23 -4.12 -22.92
CA ALA A 148 8.00 -4.33 -21.71
C ALA A 148 9.51 -4.07 -21.91
N ALA A 149 10.07 -4.55 -23.02
CA ALA A 149 11.48 -4.31 -23.36
C ALA A 149 11.77 -2.82 -23.62
N ALA A 150 10.82 -2.09 -24.21
CA ALA A 150 10.93 -0.64 -24.41
C ALA A 150 10.96 0.13 -23.06
N ASP A 151 10.27 -0.40 -22.04
CA ASP A 151 10.28 0.13 -20.67
C ASP A 151 11.48 -0.37 -19.83
N GLY A 152 12.33 -1.24 -20.40
CA GLY A 152 13.56 -1.73 -19.77
C GLY A 152 13.40 -3.03 -18.98
N TYR A 153 12.29 -3.75 -19.14
CA TYR A 153 12.04 -5.01 -18.47
C TYR A 153 12.47 -6.22 -19.30
N ASP A 154 13.02 -7.23 -18.64
CA ASP A 154 13.32 -8.52 -19.28
C ASP A 154 12.10 -9.44 -19.24
N CYS A 155 11.40 -9.50 -20.35
CA CYS A 155 10.27 -10.39 -20.57
C CYS A 155 10.61 -11.54 -21.55
N SER A 156 11.86 -11.92 -21.65
CA SER A 156 12.31 -13.01 -22.52
C SER A 156 12.08 -14.40 -21.90
N GLY A 157 12.04 -15.42 -22.76
CA GLY A 157 11.98 -16.83 -22.33
C GLY A 157 10.70 -17.16 -21.56
N GLU A 158 10.81 -17.75 -20.37
CA GLU A 158 9.70 -18.18 -19.52
C GLU A 158 8.91 -17.03 -18.89
N ARG A 159 9.41 -15.79 -19.02
CA ARG A 159 8.71 -14.60 -18.55
C ARG A 159 7.59 -14.17 -19.49
N ALA A 160 7.74 -14.49 -20.77
CA ALA A 160 6.81 -14.09 -21.82
C ALA A 160 5.39 -14.60 -21.54
N GLY A 161 4.40 -13.73 -21.65
CA GLY A 161 3.00 -14.04 -21.39
C GLY A 161 2.54 -13.86 -19.95
N ASN A 162 3.45 -13.76 -18.98
CA ASN A 162 3.12 -13.62 -17.58
C ASN A 162 2.92 -12.16 -17.16
N VAL A 163 2.20 -11.97 -16.06
CA VAL A 163 2.14 -10.70 -15.34
C VAL A 163 2.78 -10.89 -13.98
N TYR A 164 3.69 -10.00 -13.63
CA TYR A 164 4.37 -10.00 -12.33
C TYR A 164 3.92 -8.79 -11.52
N LEU A 165 3.35 -9.07 -10.34
CA LEU A 165 2.95 -8.07 -9.38
C LEU A 165 3.95 -8.08 -8.23
N GLN A 166 4.57 -6.96 -7.94
CA GLN A 166 5.52 -6.83 -6.84
C GLN A 166 4.95 -5.89 -5.80
N TYR A 167 4.94 -6.33 -4.55
CA TYR A 167 4.54 -5.58 -3.37
C TYR A 167 5.78 -5.37 -2.52
N TRP A 168 6.20 -4.12 -2.37
CA TRP A 168 7.41 -3.74 -1.65
C TRP A 168 7.05 -3.13 -0.31
N LEU A 169 7.58 -3.70 0.74
CA LEU A 169 7.38 -3.29 2.11
C LEU A 169 8.63 -2.54 2.55
N TYR A 170 8.45 -1.32 3.02
CA TYR A 170 9.52 -0.54 3.61
C TYR A 170 9.38 -0.53 5.13
N TYR A 171 10.46 -0.86 5.81
CA TYR A 171 10.60 -0.74 7.25
C TYR A 171 11.74 0.23 7.56
N PRO A 172 11.61 1.10 8.59
CA PRO A 172 12.63 2.08 8.93
C PRO A 172 13.95 1.48 9.40
N ASP A 173 13.92 0.27 9.93
CA ASP A 173 15.09 -0.47 10.37
C ASP A 173 14.88 -1.99 10.33
N SER A 174 15.96 -2.74 10.47
CA SER A 174 15.96 -4.19 10.58
C SER A 174 16.96 -4.63 11.64
N ALA A 175 16.64 -5.69 12.37
CA ALA A 175 17.53 -6.28 13.36
C ALA A 175 17.32 -7.78 13.48
N THR A 176 18.37 -8.54 13.60
CA THR A 176 18.27 -9.99 13.84
C THR A 176 17.81 -10.27 15.27
N ARG A 177 16.74 -11.05 15.43
CA ARG A 177 16.20 -11.46 16.74
C ARG A 177 17.30 -12.01 17.67
N GLY A 178 17.37 -11.50 18.88
CA GLY A 178 18.30 -11.98 19.92
C GLY A 178 19.76 -11.49 19.80
N TYR A 179 20.07 -10.67 18.79
CA TYR A 179 21.39 -10.11 18.56
C TYR A 179 21.30 -8.59 18.31
N ALA A 180 20.78 -7.85 19.26
CA ALA A 180 20.43 -6.43 19.17
C ALA A 180 21.49 -5.52 18.49
N ASP A 181 22.77 -5.96 18.44
CA ASP A 181 23.87 -5.21 17.82
C ASP A 181 24.45 -5.89 16.57
N LYS A 182 23.91 -7.04 16.14
CA LYS A 182 24.40 -7.73 14.94
C LYS A 182 23.32 -7.75 13.87
N GLY A 183 23.68 -7.22 12.70
CA GLY A 183 22.80 -7.16 11.55
C GLY A 183 21.77 -6.04 11.62
N TYR A 184 21.90 -5.10 12.58
CA TYR A 184 21.10 -3.88 12.55
C TYR A 184 21.52 -2.99 11.37
N HIS A 185 20.54 -2.51 10.62
CA HIS A 185 20.69 -1.47 9.60
C HIS A 185 19.43 -0.62 9.55
N GLU A 186 19.58 0.59 9.08
CA GLU A 186 18.45 1.44 8.69
C GLU A 186 17.98 1.05 7.31
N ASP A 187 16.76 1.44 6.94
CA ASP A 187 16.15 1.21 5.62
C ASP A 187 16.12 -0.28 5.23
N ASP A 188 15.01 -0.93 5.49
CA ASP A 188 14.80 -2.32 5.11
C ASP A 188 13.71 -2.45 4.05
N TRP A 189 14.03 -3.10 2.94
CA TRP A 189 13.13 -3.30 1.82
C TRP A 189 12.91 -4.79 1.57
N GLU A 190 11.73 -5.25 1.91
CA GLU A 190 11.29 -6.61 1.64
C GLU A 190 10.20 -6.64 0.57
N SER A 191 10.02 -7.78 -0.09
CA SER A 191 9.05 -7.90 -1.17
C SER A 191 8.21 -9.17 -1.09
N TYR A 192 6.98 -9.04 -1.57
CA TYR A 192 6.11 -10.15 -1.91
C TYR A 192 5.81 -10.05 -3.40
N GLY A 193 6.11 -11.11 -4.15
CA GLY A 193 5.89 -11.17 -5.59
C GLY A 193 4.78 -12.16 -5.92
N VAL A 194 3.93 -11.82 -6.88
CA VAL A 194 2.94 -12.72 -7.48
C VAL A 194 3.22 -12.82 -8.98
N LYS A 195 3.33 -14.04 -9.48
CA LYS A 195 3.40 -14.36 -10.90
C LYS A 195 2.05 -14.95 -11.33
N ILE A 196 1.40 -14.26 -12.25
CA ILE A 196 0.16 -14.70 -12.88
C ILE A 196 0.52 -15.28 -14.23
N ASP A 197 0.24 -16.56 -14.41
CA ASP A 197 0.45 -17.29 -15.66
C ASP A 197 -0.92 -17.60 -16.32
N PRO A 198 -1.36 -16.77 -17.26
CA PRO A 198 -2.66 -16.97 -17.90
C PRO A 198 -2.76 -18.24 -18.77
N GLU A 199 -1.60 -18.78 -19.21
CA GLU A 199 -1.58 -19.98 -20.05
C GLU A 199 -1.80 -21.24 -19.22
N SER A 200 -1.11 -21.37 -18.10
CA SER A 200 -1.27 -22.52 -17.20
C SER A 200 -2.50 -22.42 -16.30
N GLY A 201 -2.98 -21.19 -16.04
CA GLY A 201 -4.01 -20.89 -15.05
C GLY A 201 -3.59 -21.18 -13.62
N VAL A 202 -2.29 -21.25 -13.36
CA VAL A 202 -1.69 -21.41 -12.03
C VAL A 202 -0.89 -20.17 -11.69
N ASP A 203 -1.25 -19.55 -10.59
CA ASP A 203 -0.53 -18.38 -10.07
C ASP A 203 0.46 -18.82 -8.99
N PHE A 204 1.53 -18.05 -8.86
CA PHE A 204 2.61 -18.32 -7.92
C PHE A 204 2.92 -17.09 -7.08
N ALA A 205 3.39 -17.32 -5.85
CA ALA A 205 3.91 -16.25 -4.99
C ALA A 205 5.31 -16.58 -4.49
N ARG A 206 6.04 -15.53 -4.09
CA ARG A 206 7.32 -15.64 -3.39
C ARG A 206 7.51 -14.45 -2.46
N ALA A 207 8.31 -14.63 -1.42
CA ALA A 207 8.61 -13.57 -0.47
C ALA A 207 10.12 -13.42 -0.32
N SER A 208 10.61 -12.18 -0.27
CA SER A 208 12.02 -11.90 -0.08
C SER A 208 12.49 -12.20 1.34
N SER A 209 13.75 -12.59 1.45
CA SER A 209 14.42 -12.80 2.71
C SER A 209 15.90 -12.52 2.54
N HIS A 210 16.39 -11.45 3.14
CA HIS A 210 17.76 -10.98 3.02
C HIS A 210 18.19 -10.75 1.55
N ASN A 211 18.95 -11.66 0.94
CA ASN A 211 19.46 -11.53 -0.43
C ASN A 211 18.82 -12.52 -1.40
N GLY A 212 17.64 -13.06 -1.09
CA GLY A 212 17.00 -14.08 -1.91
C GLY A 212 15.51 -14.19 -1.64
N TYR A 213 14.92 -15.31 -2.03
CA TYR A 213 13.51 -15.57 -1.83
C TYR A 213 13.28 -16.83 -1.00
N ASN A 214 12.32 -16.75 -0.09
CA ASN A 214 11.76 -17.88 0.62
C ASN A 214 10.53 -18.35 -0.14
N GLY A 215 10.63 -19.48 -0.80
CA GLY A 215 9.51 -20.14 -1.44
C GLY A 215 9.66 -21.65 -1.27
N ARG A 216 8.57 -22.36 -1.40
CA ARG A 216 8.57 -23.80 -1.33
C ARG A 216 8.91 -24.40 -2.69
N ASP A 217 10.18 -24.48 -2.97
CA ASP A 217 10.67 -25.21 -4.13
C ASP A 217 10.80 -26.70 -3.76
N GLY A 218 9.70 -27.42 -3.61
CA GLY A 218 9.59 -28.89 -3.51
C GLY A 218 10.53 -29.64 -2.55
N ASP A 219 11.70 -29.12 -2.35
CA ASP A 219 12.74 -29.64 -1.46
C ASP A 219 12.85 -28.75 -0.24
N ALA A 220 12.30 -29.24 0.83
CA ALA A 220 12.42 -28.76 2.21
C ALA A 220 13.21 -27.44 2.37
N LEU A 221 12.53 -26.40 2.84
CA LEU A 221 13.16 -25.39 3.66
C LEU A 221 14.16 -26.15 4.55
N ASN A 222 15.47 -25.94 4.34
CA ASN A 222 16.40 -26.36 5.36
C ASN A 222 15.98 -25.64 6.64
N ASP A 223 16.35 -26.13 7.81
CA ASP A 223 15.97 -25.57 9.12
C ASP A 223 16.29 -24.05 9.28
N THR A 224 16.83 -23.42 8.26
CA THR A 224 17.18 -22.00 8.20
C THR A 224 16.30 -21.20 7.23
N GLY A 225 15.39 -21.83 6.50
CA GLY A 225 14.49 -21.14 5.56
C GLY A 225 15.14 -20.53 4.32
N TRP A 226 16.45 -20.73 4.11
CA TRP A 226 17.21 -20.11 3.05
C TRP A 226 17.16 -20.92 1.76
N THR A 227 16.78 -20.28 0.67
CA THR A 227 16.86 -20.81 -0.69
C THR A 227 17.78 -19.98 -1.56
N ASP A 228 19.00 -19.74 -1.09
CA ASP A 228 19.99 -18.96 -1.83
C ASP A 228 20.05 -19.37 -3.31
N GLY A 229 19.78 -18.40 -4.20
CA GLY A 229 19.88 -18.58 -5.63
C GLY A 229 18.73 -19.35 -6.29
N LYS A 230 17.63 -19.60 -5.60
CA LYS A 230 16.43 -20.21 -6.19
C LYS A 230 15.34 -19.17 -6.44
N PRO A 231 14.48 -19.37 -7.46
CA PRO A 231 13.40 -18.42 -7.78
C PRO A 231 12.36 -18.27 -6.68
N GLY A 232 12.21 -19.26 -5.79
CA GLY A 232 11.36 -19.21 -4.60
C GLY A 232 9.86 -19.20 -4.87
N TRP A 233 9.42 -19.50 -6.08
CA TRP A 233 8.00 -19.51 -6.41
C TRP A 233 7.26 -20.68 -5.75
N ASP A 234 6.11 -20.37 -5.12
CA ASP A 234 5.20 -21.28 -4.45
C ASP A 234 3.77 -21.08 -4.97
N THR A 235 2.95 -22.11 -4.92
CA THR A 235 1.52 -22.04 -5.27
C THR A 235 0.65 -21.55 -4.10
N ILE A 236 1.23 -21.19 -2.97
CA ILE A 236 0.51 -20.61 -1.81
C ILE A 236 0.42 -19.11 -2.02
N LEU A 237 -0.80 -18.63 -2.23
CA LEU A 237 -1.11 -17.23 -2.53
C LEU A 237 -1.87 -16.56 -1.39
N GLY A 238 -1.83 -15.22 -1.37
CA GLY A 238 -2.69 -14.40 -0.55
C GLY A 238 -2.22 -14.19 0.88
N GLU A 239 -1.11 -14.80 1.29
CA GLU A 239 -0.52 -14.62 2.62
C GLU A 239 0.97 -14.31 2.53
N LEU A 240 1.43 -13.38 3.33
CA LEU A 240 2.82 -13.04 3.56
C LEU A 240 3.09 -13.11 5.06
N HIS A 241 4.04 -13.95 5.46
CA HIS A 241 4.46 -14.11 6.85
C HIS A 241 5.78 -13.40 7.05
N VAL A 242 5.83 -12.49 8.01
CA VAL A 242 6.96 -11.60 8.26
C VAL A 242 7.61 -11.95 9.59
N ALA A 243 8.89 -12.30 9.55
CA ALA A 243 9.68 -12.60 10.74
C ALA A 243 9.91 -11.35 11.58
N ALA A 244 9.87 -11.52 12.91
CA ALA A 244 10.12 -10.45 13.84
C ALA A 244 11.54 -9.90 13.71
N GLY A 245 11.66 -8.58 13.66
CA GLY A 245 12.91 -7.84 13.66
C GLY A 245 13.67 -7.83 12.35
N SER A 246 13.80 -8.96 11.64
CA SER A 246 14.51 -9.03 10.35
C SER A 246 13.59 -8.79 9.15
N HIS A 247 12.28 -8.79 9.35
CA HIS A 247 11.23 -8.65 8.36
C HIS A 247 11.28 -9.67 7.20
N ALA A 248 12.13 -10.69 7.31
CA ALA A 248 12.25 -11.74 6.30
C ALA A 248 10.88 -12.35 6.00
N GLY A 249 10.49 -12.37 4.72
CA GLY A 249 9.19 -12.84 4.28
C GLY A 249 9.16 -14.35 4.02
N MET A 250 7.99 -14.97 4.21
CA MET A 250 7.70 -16.36 3.85
C MET A 250 6.28 -16.46 3.30
N THR A 251 6.04 -17.42 2.41
CA THR A 251 4.70 -17.77 1.91
C THR A 251 3.98 -18.79 2.81
N GLN A 252 4.65 -19.31 3.82
CA GLN A 252 4.10 -20.32 4.74
C GLN A 252 3.97 -19.77 6.15
N LYS A 253 2.85 -20.09 6.79
CA LYS A 253 2.57 -19.72 8.15
C LYS A 253 3.57 -20.32 9.15
N SER A 254 4.08 -19.46 10.05
CA SER A 254 4.76 -19.86 11.27
C SER A 254 3.75 -20.15 12.39
N GLU A 255 4.12 -20.98 13.36
CA GLU A 255 3.30 -21.24 14.56
C GLU A 255 3.17 -20.00 15.45
N ASP A 256 4.14 -19.08 15.35
CA ASP A 256 4.24 -17.87 16.17
C ASP A 256 3.49 -16.65 15.57
N ASP A 257 2.83 -16.83 14.40
CA ASP A 257 2.08 -15.75 13.75
C ASP A 257 0.77 -15.47 14.50
N ASP A 258 0.70 -14.35 15.19
CA ASP A 258 -0.49 -13.97 15.97
C ASP A 258 -1.08 -12.60 15.62
N ARG A 259 -0.40 -11.80 14.81
CA ARG A 259 -0.84 -10.48 14.38
C ARG A 259 -1.00 -10.44 12.87
N ARG A 260 -2.00 -9.71 12.39
CA ARG A 260 -2.25 -9.63 10.97
C ARG A 260 -2.66 -8.23 10.54
N LEU A 261 -2.29 -7.90 9.32
CA LEU A 261 -2.69 -6.71 8.58
C LEU A 261 -3.52 -7.16 7.38
N GLU A 262 -4.79 -6.79 7.38
CA GLU A 262 -5.71 -7.13 6.30
C GLU A 262 -5.45 -6.27 5.06
N PRO A 263 -5.65 -6.79 3.83
CA PRO A 263 -5.50 -6.02 2.59
C PRO A 263 -6.27 -4.69 2.59
N SER A 264 -7.46 -4.67 3.18
CA SER A 264 -8.30 -3.47 3.29
C SER A 264 -7.71 -2.36 4.18
N ASN A 265 -6.70 -2.67 4.96
CA ASN A 265 -5.99 -1.74 5.85
C ASN A 265 -4.61 -1.35 5.29
N ILE A 266 -4.33 -1.70 4.05
CA ILE A 266 -3.07 -1.41 3.36
C ILE A 266 -3.32 -0.33 2.31
N ARG A 267 -2.56 0.74 2.38
CA ARG A 267 -2.48 1.72 1.30
C ARG A 267 -1.50 1.23 0.25
N LEU A 268 -1.96 1.02 -0.98
CA LEU A 268 -1.10 0.68 -2.11
C LEU A 268 -0.61 1.94 -2.82
N VAL A 269 0.70 2.02 -3.07
CA VAL A 269 1.35 3.19 -3.68
C VAL A 269 2.25 2.73 -4.83
N PRO A 270 2.05 3.22 -6.07
CA PRO A 270 2.93 2.85 -7.18
C PRO A 270 4.34 3.41 -7.00
N LEU A 271 5.36 2.58 -7.25
CA LEU A 271 6.77 2.94 -7.12
C LEU A 271 7.36 3.61 -8.36
N GLU A 272 6.87 3.33 -9.56
CA GLU A 272 7.45 3.85 -10.80
C GLU A 272 7.55 5.37 -10.86
N PRO A 273 6.53 6.15 -10.44
CA PRO A 273 6.65 7.60 -10.41
C PRO A 273 7.75 8.07 -9.46
N ILE A 274 7.94 7.35 -8.35
CA ILE A 274 8.95 7.65 -7.33
C ILE A 274 10.34 7.33 -7.87
N ALA A 275 10.52 6.15 -8.45
CA ALA A 275 11.76 5.71 -9.05
C ALA A 275 12.23 6.65 -10.18
N ARG A 276 11.28 7.13 -11.02
CA ARG A 276 11.56 8.06 -12.13
C ARG A 276 11.86 9.48 -11.66
N ALA A 277 11.39 9.88 -10.49
CA ALA A 277 11.61 11.24 -9.98
C ALA A 277 13.07 11.53 -9.62
N GLY A 278 13.90 10.49 -9.39
CA GLY A 278 15.32 10.61 -9.10
C GLY A 278 15.66 11.36 -7.79
N ALA A 279 14.65 11.58 -6.94
CA ALA A 279 14.79 12.32 -5.68
C ALA A 279 14.69 11.38 -4.47
N ALA A 280 15.16 10.14 -4.62
CA ALA A 280 15.22 9.19 -3.52
C ALA A 280 16.22 9.67 -2.45
N PRO A 281 15.93 9.48 -1.16
CA PRO A 281 16.93 9.67 -0.13
C PRO A 281 18.08 8.68 -0.32
N ASP A 282 19.20 8.97 0.31
CA ASP A 282 20.32 8.03 0.41
C ASP A 282 19.90 6.91 1.38
N PHE A 283 19.58 5.75 0.84
CA PHE A 283 19.19 4.57 1.61
C PHE A 283 20.43 3.77 2.03
N GLU A 284 20.43 3.21 3.22
CA GLU A 284 21.50 2.28 3.66
C GLU A 284 21.44 0.97 2.87
N VAL A 285 20.22 0.52 2.52
CA VAL A 285 19.98 -0.66 1.68
C VAL A 285 19.43 -0.23 0.33
N ALA A 286 19.91 -0.82 -0.75
CA ALA A 286 19.48 -0.50 -2.11
C ALA A 286 17.93 -0.53 -2.25
N PRO A 287 17.33 0.53 -2.78
CA PRO A 287 15.90 0.58 -2.97
C PRO A 287 15.45 -0.37 -4.10
N PRO A 288 14.15 -0.69 -4.18
CA PRO A 288 13.62 -1.66 -5.16
C PRO A 288 14.05 -1.45 -6.60
N TRP A 289 14.09 -0.20 -7.06
CA TRP A 289 14.44 0.13 -8.46
C TRP A 289 15.95 -0.01 -8.80
N GLU A 290 16.78 -0.26 -7.81
CA GLU A 290 18.21 -0.58 -7.99
C GLU A 290 18.49 -2.08 -7.87
N LYS A 291 17.49 -2.89 -7.51
CA LYS A 291 17.59 -4.34 -7.36
C LYS A 291 17.34 -5.03 -8.69
N GLY A 292 18.02 -6.18 -8.93
CA GLY A 292 17.91 -6.94 -10.17
C GLY A 292 16.48 -7.34 -10.52
N VAL A 293 15.67 -7.67 -9.50
CA VAL A 293 14.27 -8.10 -9.65
C VAL A 293 13.35 -7.00 -10.20
N TRP A 294 13.76 -5.75 -10.15
CA TRP A 294 12.99 -4.65 -10.71
C TRP A 294 12.83 -4.77 -12.24
N ALA A 295 13.92 -5.04 -12.92
CA ALA A 295 13.95 -5.18 -14.38
C ALA A 295 13.75 -6.62 -14.84
N ASP A 296 14.21 -7.60 -14.06
CA ASP A 296 14.06 -9.03 -14.32
C ASP A 296 13.24 -9.68 -13.22
N PRO A 297 11.93 -9.88 -13.41
CA PRO A 297 11.05 -10.40 -12.36
C PRO A 297 11.33 -11.84 -11.96
N GLU A 298 12.16 -12.58 -12.68
CA GLU A 298 12.65 -13.93 -12.32
C GLU A 298 14.02 -13.90 -11.64
N SER A 299 14.65 -12.72 -11.54
CA SER A 299 15.90 -12.56 -10.81
C SER A 299 15.76 -13.03 -9.36
N THR A 300 16.82 -13.64 -8.85
CA THR A 300 16.93 -14.09 -7.44
C THR A 300 17.57 -13.04 -6.53
N GLY A 301 18.04 -11.92 -7.09
CA GLY A 301 18.60 -10.80 -6.34
C GLY A 301 17.52 -9.85 -5.86
N THR A 302 17.36 -9.74 -4.53
CA THR A 302 16.42 -8.81 -3.88
C THR A 302 17.14 -7.67 -3.21
#